data_a112c901baac9584d19cf67dab090ec0
#
_entry.id   a112c901baac9584d19cf67dab090ec0
#
_cell.length_a   1.000
_cell.length_b   1.000
_cell.length_c   1.000
_cell.angle_alpha   90.00
_cell.angle_beta   90.00
_cell.angle_gamma   90.00
#
_symmetry.space_group_name_H-M   'P 1'
#
loop_
_entity.id
_entity.type
_entity.pdbx_description
1 polymer ?
#
loop_
_entity_poly.entity_id
_entity_poly.type
_entity_poly.pdbx_seq_one_letter_code
_entity_poly.pdbx_strand_id
1 'polypeptide(L)'
;MGITRSSKRKRRATGGRMPIHRKKRKYEMGRQASMTKVGEQKVVNVRGRGSGYKYRALKLNEGNFMWISEGVSRKCKILEVLYNASNNELVRTQTLVKNCIVSVDSTPFKYYWHINYQEVKVNRMPEIKDVEIKKKLDEKKNKKQKPHPKKEYLDKLNHFFELLNKG
;
A
#
# COMPACT_ATOMS: atom_id res chain seq x y z
N MET A 1 -8.77 2.90 35.18
CA MET A 1 -8.18 2.22 34.01
C MET A 1 -9.27 1.98 32.98
N GLY A 2 -9.13 2.50 31.75
CA GLY A 2 -10.16 2.51 30.71
C GLY A 2 -10.29 1.16 29.94
N ILE A 3 -10.15 1.21 28.62
CA ILE A 3 -10.30 0.07 27.71
C ILE A 3 -9.26 -1.01 28.03
N THR A 4 -9.69 -2.28 28.01
CA THR A 4 -8.81 -3.44 28.20
C THR A 4 -8.90 -4.41 27.01
N ARG A 5 -7.81 -5.08 26.67
CA ARG A 5 -7.74 -6.18 25.70
C ARG A 5 -7.87 -7.56 26.35
N SER A 6 -8.15 -7.61 27.66
CA SER A 6 -8.29 -8.89 28.38
C SER A 6 -9.45 -9.72 27.83
N SER A 7 -9.21 -10.99 27.57
CA SER A 7 -10.23 -11.96 27.19
C SER A 7 -11.17 -12.34 28.33
N LYS A 8 -10.77 -12.15 29.59
CA LYS A 8 -11.54 -12.51 30.80
C LYS A 8 -12.88 -11.78 30.94
N ARG A 9 -13.07 -10.68 30.21
CA ARG A 9 -14.33 -9.91 30.20
C ARG A 9 -15.24 -10.28 29.04
N LYS A 10 -14.84 -11.22 28.21
CA LYS A 10 -15.65 -11.77 27.12
C LYS A 10 -16.49 -12.95 27.62
N ARG A 11 -17.48 -13.31 26.84
CA ARG A 11 -18.24 -14.54 27.03
C ARG A 11 -17.48 -15.73 26.46
N ARG A 12 -17.75 -16.92 26.98
CA ARG A 12 -17.28 -18.20 26.42
C ARG A 12 -18.00 -18.47 25.10
N ALA A 13 -17.49 -19.40 24.28
CA ALA A 13 -18.15 -19.85 23.07
C ALA A 13 -19.58 -20.38 23.34
N THR A 14 -19.82 -20.96 24.53
CA THR A 14 -21.13 -21.44 25.02
C THR A 14 -22.07 -20.33 25.50
N GLY A 15 -21.65 -19.06 25.45
CA GLY A 15 -22.44 -17.90 25.94
C GLY A 15 -22.28 -17.60 27.43
N GLY A 16 -21.66 -18.51 28.21
CA GLY A 16 -21.42 -18.33 29.65
C GLY A 16 -20.47 -17.19 29.96
N ARG A 17 -20.62 -16.54 31.11
CA ARG A 17 -19.70 -15.51 31.59
C ARG A 17 -18.43 -16.15 32.15
N MET A 18 -17.27 -15.53 31.83
CA MET A 18 -16.03 -15.90 32.51
C MET A 18 -15.95 -15.22 33.88
N PRO A 19 -15.53 -15.94 34.96
CA PRO A 19 -15.37 -15.32 36.28
C PRO A 19 -14.30 -14.25 36.25
N ILE A 20 -14.61 -13.08 36.85
CA ILE A 20 -13.68 -11.95 36.99
C ILE A 20 -13.09 -11.99 38.39
N HIS A 21 -11.95 -12.61 38.55
CA HIS A 21 -11.29 -12.82 39.84
C HIS A 21 -10.11 -11.86 40.08
N ARG A 22 -9.83 -10.97 39.13
CA ARG A 22 -8.77 -9.93 39.26
C ARG A 22 -9.16 -8.62 38.61
N LYS A 23 -8.60 -7.50 39.10
CA LYS A 23 -8.74 -6.19 38.51
C LYS A 23 -8.04 -6.11 37.14
N LYS A 24 -8.42 -5.12 36.30
CA LYS A 24 -7.72 -4.81 35.05
C LYS A 24 -6.24 -4.56 35.30
N ARG A 25 -5.38 -5.04 34.41
CA ARG A 25 -3.93 -4.85 34.51
C ARG A 25 -3.43 -3.90 33.43
N LYS A 26 -2.39 -3.12 33.72
CA LYS A 26 -1.82 -2.11 32.81
C LYS A 26 -1.25 -2.75 31.52
N TYR A 27 -0.72 -3.95 31.60
CA TYR A 27 -0.23 -4.68 30.43
C TYR A 27 -1.35 -5.13 29.47
N GLU A 28 -2.59 -5.13 29.90
CA GLU A 28 -3.79 -5.43 29.10
C GLU A 28 -4.51 -4.15 28.64
N MET A 29 -3.89 -2.99 28.79
CA MET A 29 -4.49 -1.70 28.42
C MET A 29 -4.76 -1.64 26.92
N GLY A 30 -5.99 -1.28 26.55
CA GLY A 30 -6.40 -0.86 25.22
C GLY A 30 -6.47 0.66 25.12
N ARG A 31 -6.40 1.15 23.89
CA ARG A 31 -6.59 2.58 23.56
C ARG A 31 -7.74 2.70 22.57
N GLN A 32 -8.34 3.87 22.51
CA GLN A 32 -9.34 4.18 21.49
C GLN A 32 -8.71 4.11 20.10
N ALA A 33 -9.52 3.83 19.08
CA ALA A 33 -9.09 3.90 17.69
C ALA A 33 -8.64 5.32 17.33
N SER A 34 -7.58 5.46 16.54
CA SER A 34 -7.07 6.77 16.13
C SER A 34 -7.97 7.50 15.15
N MET A 35 -8.89 6.79 14.48
CA MET A 35 -9.79 7.34 13.46
C MET A 35 -9.03 8.22 12.46
N THR A 36 -7.97 7.65 11.90
CA THR A 36 -7.05 8.32 10.96
C THR A 36 -7.82 8.88 9.77
N LYS A 37 -7.61 10.16 9.44
CA LYS A 37 -8.27 10.85 8.33
C LYS A 37 -7.30 11.11 7.18
N VAL A 38 -7.85 11.28 5.98
CA VAL A 38 -7.09 11.78 4.83
C VAL A 38 -6.74 13.25 5.07
N GLY A 39 -5.49 13.64 4.85
CA GLY A 39 -5.01 15.01 4.98
C GLY A 39 -3.52 15.08 5.28
N GLU A 40 -3.00 16.28 5.52
CA GLU A 40 -1.60 16.50 5.82
C GLU A 40 -1.10 15.57 6.94
N GLN A 41 0.06 14.96 6.73
CA GLN A 41 0.59 13.91 7.60
C GLN A 41 0.76 14.39 9.05
N LYS A 42 0.05 13.72 9.95
CA LYS A 42 0.19 13.96 11.40
C LYS A 42 0.26 12.62 12.13
N VAL A 43 1.44 12.32 12.68
CA VAL A 43 1.71 11.11 13.45
C VAL A 43 2.13 11.48 14.85
N VAL A 44 1.53 10.84 15.86
CA VAL A 44 1.82 11.09 17.28
C VAL A 44 2.49 9.85 17.87
N ASN A 45 3.56 10.08 18.63
CA ASN A 45 4.26 9.04 19.35
C ASN A 45 3.55 8.77 20.68
N VAL A 46 3.23 7.50 20.93
CA VAL A 46 2.62 7.07 22.18
C VAL A 46 3.58 6.12 22.89
N ARG A 47 3.85 6.41 24.16
CA ARG A 47 4.71 5.57 24.99
C ARG A 47 4.14 4.15 25.10
N GLY A 48 4.96 3.15 24.80
CA GLY A 48 4.70 1.74 25.00
C GLY A 48 5.22 1.25 26.38
N ARG A 49 5.28 -0.06 26.53
CA ARG A 49 5.96 -0.71 27.67
C ARG A 49 7.47 -0.74 27.41
N GLY A 50 8.26 -0.67 28.48
CA GLY A 50 9.71 -0.55 28.36
C GLY A 50 10.12 0.79 27.76
N SER A 51 11.13 0.82 26.93
CA SER A 51 11.62 1.99 26.20
C SER A 51 10.95 2.19 24.81
N GLY A 52 10.01 1.33 24.43
CA GLY A 52 9.38 1.35 23.09
C GLY A 52 8.34 2.45 22.92
N TYR A 53 8.24 2.97 21.70
CA TYR A 53 7.21 3.90 21.27
C TYR A 53 6.32 3.25 20.21
N LYS A 54 5.05 3.68 20.14
CA LYS A 54 4.12 3.33 19.06
C LYS A 54 3.72 4.60 18.33
N TYR A 55 3.68 4.53 17.01
CA TYR A 55 3.30 5.65 16.16
C TYR A 55 1.81 5.55 15.84
N ARG A 56 1.06 6.62 16.13
CA ARG A 56 -0.37 6.72 15.84
C ARG A 56 -0.59 7.81 14.80
N ALA A 57 -0.98 7.40 13.62
CA ALA A 57 -1.36 8.34 12.59
C ALA A 57 -2.74 8.92 12.89
N LEU A 58 -2.85 10.23 12.95
CA LEU A 58 -4.11 10.97 13.04
C LEU A 58 -4.58 11.44 11.66
N LYS A 59 -3.63 11.81 10.79
CA LYS A 59 -3.86 12.15 9.39
C LYS A 59 -2.76 11.55 8.54
N LEU A 60 -3.11 11.09 7.34
CA LEU A 60 -2.19 10.57 6.33
C LEU A 60 -2.62 11.07 4.95
N ASN A 61 -1.65 11.40 4.11
CA ASN A 61 -1.86 11.82 2.72
C ASN A 61 -1.26 10.84 1.71
N GLU A 62 -0.38 9.94 2.15
CA GLU A 62 0.36 9.05 1.28
C GLU A 62 0.40 7.62 1.82
N GLY A 63 0.56 6.65 0.94
CA GLY A 63 0.74 5.25 1.30
C GLY A 63 1.42 4.46 0.19
N ASN A 64 1.90 3.27 0.53
CA ASN A 64 2.42 2.33 -0.45
C ASN A 64 1.27 1.49 -1.01
N PHE A 65 1.12 1.51 -2.33
CA PHE A 65 0.15 0.72 -3.06
C PHE A 65 0.85 -0.28 -3.95
N MET A 66 0.31 -1.46 -4.04
CA MET A 66 0.85 -2.56 -4.84
C MET A 66 -0.04 -2.82 -6.04
N TRP A 67 0.55 -2.82 -7.22
CA TRP A 67 -0.10 -3.30 -8.43
C TRP A 67 0.20 -4.79 -8.56
N ILE A 68 -0.80 -5.61 -8.24
CA ILE A 68 -0.63 -7.05 -8.03
C ILE A 68 -0.19 -7.75 -9.33
N SER A 69 -0.82 -7.43 -10.47
CA SER A 69 -0.49 -8.07 -11.76
C SER A 69 0.95 -7.83 -12.21
N GLU A 70 1.52 -6.67 -11.88
CA GLU A 70 2.90 -6.31 -12.21
C GLU A 70 3.90 -6.59 -11.08
N GLY A 71 3.42 -6.95 -9.88
CA GLY A 71 4.25 -7.17 -8.71
C GLY A 71 5.01 -5.92 -8.24
N VAL A 72 4.51 -4.73 -8.54
CA VAL A 72 5.19 -3.44 -8.31
C VAL A 72 4.50 -2.65 -7.22
N SER A 73 5.28 -2.20 -6.24
CA SER A 73 4.81 -1.28 -5.19
C SER A 73 5.35 0.12 -5.44
N ARG A 74 4.49 1.13 -5.28
CA ARG A 74 4.83 2.55 -5.38
C ARG A 74 4.16 3.35 -4.28
N LYS A 75 4.84 4.38 -3.83
CA LYS A 75 4.28 5.38 -2.92
C LYS A 75 3.40 6.32 -3.73
N CYS A 76 2.12 6.39 -3.35
CA CYS A 76 1.11 7.22 -4.03
C CYS A 76 0.38 8.09 -3.03
N LYS A 77 -0.12 9.23 -3.51
CA LYS A 77 -0.96 10.14 -2.74
C LYS A 77 -2.39 9.58 -2.66
N ILE A 78 -2.98 9.63 -1.47
CA ILE A 78 -4.38 9.28 -1.24
C ILE A 78 -5.22 10.53 -1.50
N LEU A 79 -6.19 10.43 -2.40
CA LEU A 79 -7.10 11.52 -2.75
C LEU A 79 -8.30 11.53 -1.82
N GLU A 80 -9.05 10.43 -1.78
CA GLU A 80 -10.28 10.33 -1.01
C GLU A 80 -10.64 8.87 -0.67
N VAL A 81 -11.54 8.69 0.29
CA VAL A 81 -12.16 7.41 0.63
C VAL A 81 -13.48 7.29 -0.15
N LEU A 82 -13.61 6.27 -0.99
CA LEU A 82 -14.78 6.05 -1.85
C LEU A 82 -15.82 5.17 -1.19
N TYR A 83 -15.39 4.11 -0.50
CA TYR A 83 -16.30 3.12 0.07
C TYR A 83 -15.75 2.49 1.34
N ASN A 84 -16.64 2.19 2.27
CA ASN A 84 -16.36 1.41 3.48
C ASN A 84 -17.56 0.53 3.81
N ALA A 85 -17.35 -0.79 3.87
CA ALA A 85 -18.42 -1.74 4.17
C ALA A 85 -18.94 -1.65 5.62
N SER A 86 -18.16 -1.07 6.54
CA SER A 86 -18.54 -0.99 7.95
C SER A 86 -19.55 0.11 8.23
N ASN A 87 -19.35 1.31 7.68
CA ASN A 87 -20.23 2.44 7.93
C ASN A 87 -19.99 3.55 6.89
N ASN A 88 -21.05 4.09 6.31
CA ASN A 88 -21.02 5.23 5.37
C ASN A 88 -20.51 6.52 6.04
N GLU A 89 -20.70 6.69 7.34
CA GLU A 89 -20.19 7.84 8.09
C GLU A 89 -18.65 7.92 8.03
N LEU A 90 -17.97 6.77 7.98
CA LEU A 90 -16.51 6.72 7.81
C LEU A 90 -16.07 7.20 6.43
N VAL A 91 -16.88 7.00 5.40
CA VAL A 91 -16.64 7.55 4.06
C VAL A 91 -16.84 9.06 4.08
N ARG A 92 -17.96 9.54 4.61
CA ARG A 92 -18.30 10.96 4.71
C ARG A 92 -17.21 11.74 5.47
N THR A 93 -16.68 11.19 6.52
CA THR A 93 -15.62 11.80 7.34
C THR A 93 -14.21 11.52 6.83
N GLN A 94 -14.05 10.90 5.66
CA GLN A 94 -12.74 10.59 5.04
C GLN A 94 -11.80 9.83 6.00
N THR A 95 -12.35 8.83 6.70
CA THR A 95 -11.60 8.05 7.70
C THR A 95 -11.00 6.80 7.07
N LEU A 96 -9.68 6.64 7.22
CA LEU A 96 -8.93 5.48 6.77
C LEU A 96 -9.05 4.34 7.79
N VAL A 97 -9.66 3.23 7.37
CA VAL A 97 -9.80 2.00 8.18
C VAL A 97 -9.35 0.81 7.33
N LYS A 98 -8.95 -0.28 7.97
CA LYS A 98 -8.67 -1.52 7.24
C LYS A 98 -9.87 -1.89 6.37
N ASN A 99 -9.61 -2.32 5.14
CA ASN A 99 -10.61 -2.72 4.15
C ASN A 99 -11.50 -1.57 3.60
N CYS A 100 -11.05 -0.32 3.67
CA CYS A 100 -11.67 0.76 2.92
C CYS A 100 -11.14 0.79 1.48
N ILE A 101 -11.98 1.27 0.55
CA ILE A 101 -11.61 1.52 -0.84
C ILE A 101 -11.29 3.01 -0.98
N VAL A 102 -10.12 3.31 -1.51
CA VAL A 102 -9.63 4.69 -1.65
C VAL A 102 -9.29 5.00 -3.11
N SER A 103 -9.46 6.26 -3.50
CA SER A 103 -8.91 6.81 -4.73
C SER A 103 -7.50 7.28 -4.49
N VAL A 104 -6.57 6.92 -5.38
CA VAL A 104 -5.15 7.26 -5.28
C VAL A 104 -4.65 7.89 -6.56
N ASP A 105 -3.59 8.70 -6.45
CA ASP A 105 -2.89 9.23 -7.62
C ASP A 105 -2.18 8.10 -8.38
N SER A 106 -2.59 7.89 -9.62
CA SER A 106 -2.05 6.85 -10.49
C SER A 106 -0.72 7.23 -11.17
N THR A 107 -0.26 8.48 -11.05
CA THR A 107 0.93 9.00 -11.75
C THR A 107 2.17 8.11 -11.61
N PRO A 108 2.54 7.58 -10.41
CA PRO A 108 3.70 6.71 -10.26
C PRO A 108 3.58 5.38 -11.01
N PHE A 109 2.36 4.85 -11.15
CA PHE A 109 2.10 3.62 -11.89
C PHE A 109 2.06 3.86 -13.40
N LYS A 110 1.47 4.98 -13.84
CA LYS A 110 1.51 5.41 -15.24
C LYS A 110 2.95 5.61 -15.71
N TYR A 111 3.79 6.26 -14.90
CA TYR A 111 5.21 6.43 -15.20
C TYR A 111 5.94 5.08 -15.33
N TYR A 112 5.68 4.13 -14.42
CA TYR A 112 6.21 2.76 -14.52
C TYR A 112 5.76 2.07 -15.82
N TRP A 113 4.47 2.19 -16.15
CA TRP A 113 3.91 1.58 -17.36
C TRP A 113 4.56 2.16 -18.63
N HIS A 114 4.70 3.48 -18.71
CA HIS A 114 5.36 4.13 -19.85
C HIS A 114 6.81 3.66 -20.04
N ILE A 115 7.58 3.52 -18.97
CA ILE A 115 8.97 3.07 -19.08
C ILE A 115 9.09 1.63 -19.60
N ASN A 116 8.18 0.76 -19.16
CA ASN A 116 8.31 -0.68 -19.44
C ASN A 116 7.58 -1.14 -20.71
N TYR A 117 6.55 -0.40 -21.15
CA TYR A 117 5.67 -0.82 -22.25
C TYR A 117 5.59 0.20 -23.40
N GLN A 118 6.35 1.28 -23.37
CA GLN A 118 6.24 2.38 -24.34
C GLN A 118 6.74 2.00 -25.75
N GLU A 119 7.53 0.94 -25.93
CA GLU A 119 8.01 0.51 -27.25
C GLU A 119 6.89 0.04 -28.19
N VAL A 120 5.69 -0.23 -27.66
CA VAL A 120 4.58 -0.83 -28.42
C VAL A 120 3.59 0.20 -29.00
N LYS A 121 3.59 1.47 -28.55
CA LYS A 121 2.56 2.46 -28.93
C LYS A 121 3.06 3.87 -29.19
N VAL A 122 4.15 4.04 -29.93
CA VAL A 122 4.69 5.38 -30.30
C VAL A 122 3.73 6.22 -31.17
N ASN A 123 2.69 5.62 -31.78
CA ASN A 123 1.86 6.31 -32.78
C ASN A 123 0.54 6.91 -32.27
N ARG A 124 0.25 6.96 -30.95
CA ARG A 124 -1.07 7.43 -30.44
C ARG A 124 -1.06 8.34 -29.23
N MET A 125 0.07 8.93 -28.84
CA MET A 125 0.06 9.88 -27.71
C MET A 125 0.29 11.33 -28.16
N PRO A 126 -0.46 12.30 -27.57
CA PRO A 126 -0.15 13.71 -27.76
C PRO A 126 1.23 14.04 -27.21
N GLU A 127 1.95 14.90 -27.91
CA GLU A 127 3.30 15.33 -27.54
C GLU A 127 3.34 15.85 -26.09
N ILE A 128 4.04 15.13 -25.23
CA ILE A 128 4.38 15.62 -23.88
C ILE A 128 5.48 16.66 -24.07
N LYS A 129 5.10 17.95 -23.91
CA LYS A 129 5.99 19.10 -24.05
C LYS A 129 6.94 19.31 -22.86
N ASP A 130 7.37 18.26 -22.18
CA ASP A 130 8.33 18.39 -21.08
C ASP A 130 9.73 18.01 -21.54
N VAL A 131 10.51 19.03 -21.88
CA VAL A 131 11.91 18.94 -22.35
C VAL A 131 12.82 18.22 -21.35
N GLU A 132 12.52 18.28 -20.04
CA GLU A 132 13.30 17.58 -19.01
C GLU A 132 13.09 16.07 -19.00
N ILE A 133 11.88 15.61 -19.31
CA ILE A 133 11.57 14.17 -19.39
C ILE A 133 12.23 13.57 -20.63
N LYS A 134 12.25 14.30 -21.74
CA LYS A 134 12.99 13.88 -22.96
C LYS A 134 14.49 13.72 -22.69
N LYS A 135 15.14 14.68 -22.03
CA LYS A 135 16.57 14.59 -21.68
C LYS A 135 16.90 13.38 -20.81
N LYS A 136 16.09 13.10 -19.78
CA LYS A 136 16.28 11.92 -18.90
C LYS A 136 15.98 10.58 -19.58
N LEU A 137 15.11 10.56 -20.59
CA LEU A 137 14.84 9.38 -21.41
C LEU A 137 15.96 9.10 -22.40
N ASP A 138 16.53 10.13 -23.00
CA ASP A 138 17.63 10.01 -23.97
C ASP A 138 18.94 9.66 -23.28
N GLU A 139 19.22 10.16 -22.08
CA GLU A 139 20.35 9.73 -21.24
C GLU A 139 20.28 8.26 -20.83
N LYS A 140 19.07 7.71 -20.65
CA LYS A 140 18.88 6.28 -20.35
C LYS A 140 18.97 5.38 -21.58
N LYS A 141 18.60 5.86 -22.78
CA LYS A 141 18.79 5.13 -24.03
C LYS A 141 20.27 4.94 -24.39
N ASN A 142 21.13 5.87 -24.01
CA ASN A 142 22.58 5.81 -24.25
C ASN A 142 23.35 4.95 -23.23
N LYS A 143 22.77 4.62 -22.06
CA LYS A 143 23.33 3.59 -21.19
C LYS A 143 22.75 2.25 -21.64
N LYS A 144 23.59 1.38 -22.25
CA LYS A 144 23.24 -0.01 -22.63
C LYS A 144 22.40 -0.63 -21.52
N GLN A 145 21.09 -0.73 -21.72
CA GLN A 145 20.15 -1.30 -20.75
C GLN A 145 20.53 -2.78 -20.61
N LYS A 146 20.84 -3.20 -19.37
CA LYS A 146 20.83 -4.64 -19.06
C LYS A 146 19.43 -5.15 -19.37
N PRO A 147 19.27 -6.25 -20.13
CA PRO A 147 17.94 -6.76 -20.47
C PRO A 147 17.16 -7.05 -19.20
N HIS A 148 15.86 -6.72 -19.22
CA HIS A 148 14.98 -6.97 -18.07
C HIS A 148 14.98 -8.48 -17.76
N PRO A 149 15.09 -8.92 -16.48
CA PRO A 149 15.21 -10.34 -16.13
C PRO A 149 14.09 -11.22 -16.70
N LYS A 150 12.90 -10.68 -16.93
CA LYS A 150 11.82 -11.39 -17.67
C LYS A 150 12.16 -11.62 -19.14
N LYS A 151 12.86 -10.70 -19.79
CA LYS A 151 13.25 -10.84 -21.21
C LYS A 151 14.36 -11.86 -21.36
N GLU A 152 15.37 -11.85 -20.51
CA GLU A 152 16.40 -12.90 -20.45
C GLU A 152 15.83 -14.30 -20.18
N TYR A 153 14.81 -14.40 -19.33
CA TYR A 153 14.14 -15.67 -19.04
C TYR A 153 13.33 -16.18 -20.22
N LEU A 154 12.61 -15.30 -20.93
CA LEU A 154 11.88 -15.60 -22.15
C LEU A 154 12.81 -16.01 -23.28
N ASP A 155 13.93 -15.32 -23.47
CA ASP A 155 14.92 -15.64 -24.50
C ASP A 155 15.59 -17.00 -24.23
N LYS A 156 15.87 -17.33 -22.98
CA LYS A 156 16.37 -18.66 -22.57
C LYS A 156 15.33 -19.75 -22.79
N LEU A 157 14.05 -19.49 -22.49
CA LEU A 157 12.95 -20.42 -22.76
C LEU A 157 12.78 -20.65 -24.27
N ASN A 158 12.78 -19.62 -25.06
CA ASN A 158 12.67 -19.74 -26.52
C ASN A 158 13.85 -20.53 -27.12
N HIS A 159 15.07 -20.24 -26.67
CA HIS A 159 16.24 -21.00 -27.08
C HIS A 159 16.16 -22.47 -26.67
N PHE A 160 15.63 -22.78 -25.48
CA PHE A 160 15.41 -24.16 -25.04
C PHE A 160 14.35 -24.88 -25.88
N PHE A 161 13.27 -24.20 -26.26
CA PHE A 161 12.25 -24.76 -27.20
C PHE A 161 12.80 -24.95 -28.61
N GLU A 162 13.68 -24.08 -29.10
CA GLU A 162 14.36 -24.29 -30.38
C GLU A 162 15.28 -25.52 -30.37
N LEU A 163 15.97 -25.78 -29.26
CA LEU A 163 16.80 -26.98 -29.10
C LEU A 163 15.97 -28.26 -29.04
N LEU A 164 14.81 -28.25 -28.40
CA LEU A 164 13.88 -29.39 -28.34
C LEU A 164 13.26 -29.72 -29.69
N ASN A 165 13.03 -28.73 -30.56
CA ASN A 165 12.46 -28.92 -31.89
C ASN A 165 13.48 -29.33 -32.96
N LYS A 166 14.80 -29.31 -32.64
CA LYS A 166 15.90 -29.74 -33.55
C LYS A 166 16.40 -31.14 -33.26
N GLY A 167 15.88 -31.83 -32.27
CA GLY A 167 16.16 -33.24 -31.93
C GLY A 167 14.98 -34.10 -32.26
#